data_ca29a90e384530fd019782d3d4bf4041
#
_entry.id   ca29a90e384530fd019782d3d4bf4041
#
_cell.length_a   1.000
_cell.length_b   1.000
_cell.length_c   1.000
_cell.angle_alpha   90.00
_cell.angle_beta   90.00
_cell.angle_gamma   90.00
#
_symmetry.space_group_name_H-M   'P 1'
#
loop_
_entity.id
_entity.type
_entity.pdbx_description
1 polymer ?
#
loop_
_entity_poly.entity_id
_entity_poly.type
_entity_poly.pdbx_seq_one_letter_code
_entity_poly.pdbx_strand_id
1 'polypeptide(L)'
;MTSSEGTLPVRALARLARVRVYPHRLRLGGQEGPSAREGRPGGAPEISLVPELMNDPEVESQLEDIDVDAPRVGIVMGSKSDMEIMQQAARELEERGILHEIRVMSAHREPDVVADYSRNAHMRGLRVIIAGAGISAALPGAVASHTDLPVIGVPLSGRLSAAGGLDAILSIVQMPPGVPVACVGLDNARNAAILAAQILTA
;
A
#
# COMPACT_ATOMS: atom_id res chain seq x y z
N MET A 1 5.55 40.42 -31.50
CA MET A 1 4.80 39.15 -31.56
C MET A 1 5.79 38.05 -31.17
N THR A 2 5.85 37.74 -29.91
CA THR A 2 6.74 36.71 -29.33
C THR A 2 5.87 35.55 -28.83
N SER A 3 6.01 34.41 -29.48
CA SER A 3 5.32 33.17 -29.13
C SER A 3 5.88 32.64 -27.80
N SER A 4 5.06 32.57 -26.78
CA SER A 4 5.40 31.87 -25.53
C SER A 4 5.14 30.38 -25.75
N GLU A 5 6.18 29.59 -25.91
CA GLU A 5 6.11 28.12 -25.82
C GLU A 5 5.77 27.76 -24.39
N GLY A 6 4.58 27.19 -24.22
CA GLY A 6 4.10 26.70 -22.95
C GLY A 6 4.81 25.40 -22.55
N THR A 7 5.86 25.51 -21.76
CA THR A 7 6.51 24.39 -21.10
C THR A 7 5.54 23.85 -20.03
N LEU A 8 5.08 22.63 -20.20
CA LEU A 8 4.28 21.94 -19.18
C LEU A 8 5.09 21.85 -17.87
N PRO A 9 4.48 22.11 -16.72
CA PRO A 9 5.20 22.05 -15.45
C PRO A 9 5.70 20.62 -15.18
N VAL A 10 6.94 20.50 -14.72
CA VAL A 10 7.64 19.25 -14.40
C VAL A 10 6.78 18.26 -13.56
N ARG A 11 5.87 18.80 -12.73
CA ARG A 11 4.86 18.02 -11.97
C ARG A 11 3.92 17.15 -12.83
N ALA A 12 3.67 17.52 -14.07
CA ALA A 12 2.80 16.74 -14.97
C ALA A 12 3.54 15.53 -15.58
N LEU A 13 4.84 15.66 -15.82
CA LEU A 13 5.70 14.60 -16.36
C LEU A 13 6.02 13.52 -15.33
N ALA A 14 6.21 13.89 -14.06
CA ALA A 14 6.47 12.94 -12.97
C ALA A 14 5.29 11.96 -12.70
N ARG A 15 4.03 12.39 -12.99
CA ARG A 15 2.85 11.51 -12.89
C ARG A 15 2.81 10.42 -13.97
N LEU A 16 3.39 10.66 -15.14
CA LEU A 16 3.39 9.72 -16.27
C LEU A 16 4.50 8.67 -16.17
N ALA A 17 5.62 8.99 -15.53
CA ALA A 17 6.78 8.10 -15.43
C ALA A 17 6.63 6.97 -14.39
N ARG A 18 5.67 7.04 -13.46
CA ARG A 18 5.49 6.05 -12.36
C ARG A 18 4.42 4.98 -12.62
N VAL A 19 3.88 4.86 -13.82
CA VAL A 19 3.02 3.72 -14.17
C VAL A 19 3.90 2.51 -14.50
N ARG A 20 4.39 1.85 -13.47
CA ARG A 20 4.96 0.50 -13.61
C ARG A 20 3.80 -0.47 -13.77
N VAL A 21 3.46 -0.77 -15.01
CA VAL A 21 2.52 -1.85 -15.33
C VAL A 21 3.21 -3.17 -15.00
N TYR A 22 2.84 -3.80 -13.90
CA TYR A 22 3.21 -5.19 -13.64
C TYR A 22 2.40 -6.09 -14.57
N PRO A 23 3.02 -6.95 -15.37
CA PRO A 23 2.30 -7.89 -16.19
C PRO A 23 1.62 -8.92 -15.27
N HIS A 24 0.29 -8.86 -15.16
CA HIS A 24 -0.50 -9.94 -14.60
C HIS A 24 -0.25 -11.21 -15.42
N ARG A 25 0.33 -12.23 -14.82
CA ARG A 25 0.23 -13.59 -15.33
C ARG A 25 -1.23 -14.07 -15.17
N LEU A 26 -2.05 -13.75 -16.15
CA LEU A 26 -3.30 -14.47 -16.36
C LEU A 26 -2.93 -15.90 -16.77
N ARG A 27 -3.12 -16.88 -15.89
CA ARG A 27 -3.25 -18.28 -16.27
C ARG A 27 -4.61 -18.43 -16.96
N LEU A 28 -4.63 -18.27 -18.25
CA LEU A 28 -5.74 -18.77 -19.05
C LEU A 28 -5.48 -20.27 -19.29
N GLY A 29 -6.41 -21.10 -18.81
CA GLY A 29 -6.47 -22.52 -19.13
C GLY A 29 -6.58 -22.71 -20.64
N GLY A 30 -5.90 -23.76 -21.13
CA GLY A 30 -5.77 -24.02 -22.55
C GLY A 30 -7.08 -24.37 -23.23
N GLN A 31 -7.22 -23.89 -24.46
CA GLN A 31 -7.86 -24.61 -25.56
C GLN A 31 -7.15 -24.20 -26.84
N GLU A 32 -6.69 -25.23 -27.57
CA GLU A 32 -6.05 -25.14 -28.87
C GLU A 32 -7.06 -24.86 -29.99
N GLY A 33 -6.59 -24.11 -31.01
CA GLY A 33 -7.13 -24.15 -32.37
C GLY A 33 -7.28 -22.80 -33.04
N PRO A 34 -7.26 -22.72 -34.40
CA PRO A 34 -6.16 -23.00 -35.28
C PRO A 34 -5.59 -21.77 -36.02
N SER A 35 -4.46 -21.96 -36.71
CA SER A 35 -3.67 -21.03 -37.51
C SER A 35 -4.45 -20.27 -38.58
N ALA A 36 -4.17 -18.97 -38.80
CA ALA A 36 -4.12 -18.31 -40.12
C ALA A 36 -3.42 -16.92 -40.03
N ARG A 37 -2.25 -16.83 -40.61
CA ARG A 37 -1.74 -15.91 -41.64
C ARG A 37 -1.94 -14.42 -41.55
N GLU A 38 -0.77 -13.75 -41.48
CA GLU A 38 -0.31 -12.59 -42.27
C GLU A 38 -1.11 -11.30 -42.29
N GLY A 39 -0.42 -10.22 -41.88
CA GLY A 39 -0.76 -8.86 -42.25
C GLY A 39 -0.18 -7.80 -41.31
N ARG A 40 1.13 -7.47 -41.38
CA ARG A 40 1.61 -6.17 -40.90
C ARG A 40 1.25 -5.10 -41.92
N PRO A 41 0.82 -3.91 -41.47
CA PRO A 41 1.70 -2.76 -41.63
C PRO A 41 1.63 -1.73 -40.49
N GLY A 42 2.66 -0.92 -40.37
CA GLY A 42 2.66 0.37 -39.71
C GLY A 42 3.30 0.36 -38.33
N GLY A 43 4.63 0.58 -38.28
CA GLY A 43 5.37 0.86 -37.07
C GLY A 43 4.85 2.11 -36.39
N ALA A 44 4.44 1.98 -35.13
CA ALA A 44 4.33 3.12 -34.24
C ALA A 44 5.75 3.70 -34.00
N PRO A 45 5.93 5.03 -33.92
CA PRO A 45 7.24 5.59 -33.65
C PRO A 45 7.70 5.10 -32.26
N GLU A 46 8.85 4.44 -32.22
CA GLU A 46 9.58 4.18 -30.99
C GLU A 46 9.92 5.53 -30.35
N ILE A 47 9.25 5.87 -29.26
CA ILE A 47 9.64 7.03 -28.44
C ILE A 47 10.84 6.57 -27.61
N SER A 48 12.01 6.67 -28.23
CA SER A 48 13.32 6.33 -27.66
C SER A 48 13.90 7.45 -26.77
N LEU A 49 13.05 8.32 -26.19
CA LEU A 49 13.53 9.49 -25.41
C LEU A 49 13.43 9.29 -23.88
N VAL A 50 12.91 8.16 -23.40
CA VAL A 50 12.68 7.94 -21.95
C VAL A 50 13.92 7.51 -21.17
N PRO A 51 14.89 6.73 -21.69
CA PRO A 51 16.02 6.26 -20.89
C PRO A 51 17.03 7.35 -20.50
N GLU A 52 17.23 8.37 -21.34
CA GLU A 52 18.25 9.39 -21.11
C GLU A 52 17.85 10.42 -20.06
N LEU A 53 16.55 10.74 -19.98
CA LEU A 53 16.01 11.66 -18.96
C LEU A 53 15.90 11.01 -17.56
N MET A 54 15.90 9.69 -17.47
CA MET A 54 15.81 8.98 -16.17
C MET A 54 17.16 8.83 -15.46
N ASN A 55 18.28 9.12 -16.15
CA ASN A 55 19.64 9.06 -15.59
C ASN A 55 20.23 10.45 -15.32
N ASP A 56 19.45 11.50 -15.45
CA ASP A 56 19.89 12.86 -15.13
C ASP A 56 19.82 13.09 -13.61
N PRO A 57 20.96 13.32 -12.91
CA PRO A 57 20.99 13.52 -11.45
C PRO A 57 20.12 14.69 -10.98
N GLU A 58 19.91 15.69 -11.84
CA GLU A 58 19.01 16.83 -11.54
C GLU A 58 17.55 16.42 -11.56
N VAL A 59 17.15 15.52 -12.47
CA VAL A 59 15.79 14.96 -12.53
C VAL A 59 15.54 14.00 -11.36
N GLU A 60 16.53 13.21 -10.97
CA GLU A 60 16.46 12.30 -9.82
C GLU A 60 16.32 13.08 -8.51
N SER A 61 17.07 14.16 -8.31
CA SER A 61 16.95 15.07 -7.16
C SER A 61 15.60 15.78 -7.10
N GLN A 62 15.05 16.23 -8.25
CA GLN A 62 13.72 16.84 -8.31
C GLN A 62 12.58 15.84 -8.10
N LEU A 63 12.80 14.56 -8.40
CA LEU A 63 11.83 13.48 -8.15
C LEU A 63 11.80 13.07 -6.67
N GLU A 64 12.91 13.17 -5.95
CA GLU A 64 12.96 12.98 -4.49
C GLU A 64 12.17 14.07 -3.74
N ASP A 65 12.22 15.32 -4.22
CA ASP A 65 11.49 16.45 -3.63
C ASP A 65 9.97 16.42 -3.87
N ILE A 66 9.48 15.64 -4.86
CA ILE A 66 8.03 15.57 -5.19
C ILE A 66 7.25 14.63 -4.25
N ASP A 67 7.92 13.78 -3.49
CA ASP A 67 7.30 12.77 -2.61
C ASP A 67 7.06 13.28 -1.16
N VAL A 68 7.34 14.56 -0.89
CA VAL A 68 7.33 15.15 0.47
C VAL A 68 5.93 15.13 1.11
N ASP A 69 4.86 15.13 0.31
CA ASP A 69 3.47 15.24 0.81
C ASP A 69 2.64 13.95 0.73
N ALA A 70 3.22 12.82 0.30
CA ALA A 70 2.49 11.57 0.22
C ALA A 70 2.50 10.82 1.58
N PRO A 71 1.37 10.22 2.01
CA PRO A 71 1.34 9.41 3.22
C PRO A 71 2.24 8.18 3.06
N ARG A 72 3.11 7.95 4.05
CA ARG A 72 4.05 6.81 4.06
C ARG A 72 3.52 5.61 4.84
N VAL A 73 2.58 5.84 5.75
CA VAL A 73 1.96 4.80 6.58
C VAL A 73 0.45 4.82 6.38
N GLY A 74 -0.12 3.66 6.08
CA GLY A 74 -1.56 3.46 6.09
C GLY A 74 -2.01 2.87 7.42
N ILE A 75 -2.99 3.48 8.09
CA ILE A 75 -3.64 2.94 9.28
C ILE A 75 -5.03 2.49 8.90
N VAL A 76 -5.32 1.19 9.02
CA VAL A 76 -6.62 0.62 8.68
C VAL A 76 -7.22 -0.12 9.88
N MET A 77 -8.55 -0.08 10.01
CA MET A 77 -9.27 -0.74 11.09
C MET A 77 -10.63 -1.26 10.63
N GLY A 78 -11.10 -2.33 11.27
CA GLY A 78 -12.33 -3.04 10.87
C GLY A 78 -13.63 -2.32 11.24
N SER A 79 -13.60 -1.39 12.19
CA SER A 79 -14.76 -0.69 12.71
C SER A 79 -14.41 0.71 13.21
N LYS A 80 -15.40 1.61 13.20
CA LYS A 80 -15.27 2.93 13.84
C LYS A 80 -15.08 2.83 15.36
N SER A 81 -15.51 1.73 16.00
CA SER A 81 -15.29 1.47 17.41
C SER A 81 -13.80 1.36 17.78
N ASP A 82 -12.96 1.01 16.81
CA ASP A 82 -11.53 0.78 17.00
C ASP A 82 -10.72 2.08 16.90
N MET A 83 -11.38 3.17 16.51
CA MET A 83 -10.75 4.46 16.22
C MET A 83 -9.97 5.01 17.42
N GLU A 84 -10.51 4.91 18.64
CA GLU A 84 -9.87 5.46 19.82
C GLU A 84 -8.48 4.85 20.06
N ILE A 85 -8.36 3.53 19.91
CA ILE A 85 -7.10 2.81 20.06
C ILE A 85 -6.19 3.12 18.88
N MET A 86 -6.70 3.04 17.64
CA MET A 86 -5.89 3.21 16.43
C MET A 86 -5.40 4.66 16.25
N GLN A 87 -6.08 5.67 16.77
CA GLN A 87 -5.59 7.05 16.82
C GLN A 87 -4.29 7.22 17.63
N GLN A 88 -3.97 6.30 18.54
CA GLN A 88 -2.68 6.33 19.23
C GLN A 88 -1.51 6.13 18.26
N ALA A 89 -1.71 5.30 17.23
CA ALA A 89 -0.71 5.15 16.16
C ALA A 89 -0.57 6.44 15.35
N ALA A 90 -1.68 7.09 15.01
CA ALA A 90 -1.64 8.35 14.27
C ALA A 90 -0.85 9.43 15.02
N ARG A 91 -1.16 9.63 16.30
CA ARG A 91 -0.45 10.62 17.14
C ARG A 91 1.04 10.34 17.23
N GLU A 92 1.44 9.08 17.42
CA GLU A 92 2.86 8.71 17.45
C GLU A 92 3.57 8.98 16.11
N LEU A 93 2.90 8.76 14.97
CA LEU A 93 3.44 9.09 13.66
C LEU A 93 3.54 10.61 13.44
N GLU A 94 2.53 11.38 13.88
CA GLU A 94 2.54 12.85 13.86
C GLU A 94 3.70 13.43 14.67
N GLU A 95 3.92 12.92 15.89
CA GLU A 95 5.04 13.32 16.76
C GLU A 95 6.42 13.07 16.11
N ARG A 96 6.49 12.10 15.17
CA ARG A 96 7.69 11.76 14.41
C ARG A 96 7.78 12.44 13.05
N GLY A 97 6.79 13.29 12.70
CA GLY A 97 6.74 13.93 11.39
C GLY A 97 6.48 12.97 10.21
N ILE A 98 5.88 11.79 10.47
CA ILE A 98 5.59 10.79 9.45
C ILE A 98 4.16 10.96 8.95
N LEU A 99 4.02 11.29 7.66
CA LEU A 99 2.73 11.41 7.02
C LEU A 99 2.02 10.06 6.94
N HIS A 100 0.73 10.05 7.28
CA HIS A 100 -0.08 8.85 7.32
C HIS A 100 -1.51 9.12 6.85
N GLU A 101 -2.24 8.07 6.51
CA GLU A 101 -3.68 8.11 6.28
C GLU A 101 -4.40 7.12 7.20
N ILE A 102 -5.65 7.43 7.57
CA ILE A 102 -6.50 6.54 8.38
C ILE A 102 -7.72 6.15 7.56
N ARG A 103 -8.05 4.84 7.53
CA ARG A 103 -9.22 4.29 6.85
C ARG A 103 -9.94 3.27 7.72
N VAL A 104 -11.27 3.28 7.64
CA VAL A 104 -12.11 2.24 8.22
C VAL A 104 -12.60 1.33 7.10
N MET A 105 -12.25 0.04 7.17
CA MET A 105 -12.66 -0.95 6.19
C MET A 105 -12.66 -2.35 6.83
N SER A 106 -13.67 -3.14 6.56
CA SER A 106 -13.84 -4.45 7.20
C SER A 106 -13.55 -5.59 6.24
N ALA A 107 -12.58 -6.45 6.58
CA ALA A 107 -12.28 -7.63 5.77
C ALA A 107 -13.47 -8.60 5.60
N HIS A 108 -14.37 -8.65 6.58
CA HIS A 108 -15.56 -9.53 6.52
C HIS A 108 -16.73 -8.93 5.75
N ARG A 109 -16.88 -7.59 5.76
CA ARG A 109 -18.06 -6.92 5.18
C ARG A 109 -17.77 -6.28 3.83
N GLU A 110 -16.53 -5.88 3.61
CA GLU A 110 -16.07 -5.14 2.43
C GLU A 110 -14.72 -5.70 1.92
N PRO A 111 -14.61 -7.03 1.66
CA PRO A 111 -13.35 -7.68 1.30
C PRO A 111 -12.71 -7.08 0.04
N ASP A 112 -13.51 -6.71 -0.94
CA ASP A 112 -13.00 -6.12 -2.18
C ASP A 112 -12.40 -4.73 -1.97
N VAL A 113 -12.95 -3.92 -1.05
CA VAL A 113 -12.38 -2.63 -0.66
C VAL A 113 -11.02 -2.81 0.00
N VAL A 114 -10.89 -3.80 0.89
CA VAL A 114 -9.61 -4.13 1.53
C VAL A 114 -8.59 -4.59 0.51
N ALA A 115 -8.99 -5.46 -0.42
CA ALA A 115 -8.12 -5.97 -1.47
C ALA A 115 -7.63 -4.86 -2.40
N ASP A 116 -8.55 -3.98 -2.85
CA ASP A 116 -8.20 -2.84 -3.71
C ASP A 116 -7.29 -1.84 -3.00
N TYR A 117 -7.60 -1.50 -1.76
CA TYR A 117 -6.78 -0.64 -0.93
C TYR A 117 -5.34 -1.16 -0.83
N SER A 118 -5.18 -2.45 -0.53
CA SER A 118 -3.89 -3.09 -0.29
C SER A 118 -3.05 -3.18 -1.57
N ARG A 119 -3.65 -3.58 -2.70
CA ARG A 119 -2.96 -3.66 -4.00
C ARG A 119 -2.44 -2.31 -4.48
N ASN A 120 -3.19 -1.24 -4.21
CA ASN A 120 -2.87 0.10 -4.68
C ASN A 120 -2.09 0.94 -3.63
N ALA A 121 -1.77 0.36 -2.48
CA ALA A 121 -1.12 1.06 -1.37
C ALA A 121 0.24 1.66 -1.78
N HIS A 122 1.09 0.88 -2.43
CA HIS A 122 2.41 1.33 -2.87
C HIS A 122 2.33 2.51 -3.87
N MET A 123 1.36 2.48 -4.79
CA MET A 123 1.19 3.56 -5.78
C MET A 123 0.76 4.89 -5.14
N ARG A 124 0.17 4.84 -3.96
CA ARG A 124 -0.18 6.04 -3.16
C ARG A 124 0.95 6.56 -2.29
N GLY A 125 2.14 5.97 -2.38
CA GLY A 125 3.30 6.34 -1.57
C GLY A 125 3.45 5.58 -0.25
N LEU A 126 2.50 4.70 0.10
CA LEU A 126 2.58 3.91 1.33
C LEU A 126 3.78 2.96 1.29
N ARG A 127 4.43 2.80 2.44
CA ARG A 127 5.57 1.90 2.65
C ARG A 127 5.32 0.87 3.73
N VAL A 128 4.40 1.16 4.65
CA VAL A 128 3.99 0.27 5.76
C VAL A 128 2.49 0.39 5.95
N ILE A 129 1.81 -0.70 6.31
CA ILE A 129 0.40 -0.66 6.68
C ILE A 129 0.26 -1.18 8.11
N ILE A 130 -0.40 -0.39 8.97
CA ILE A 130 -0.82 -0.78 10.31
C ILE A 130 -2.28 -1.18 10.25
N ALA A 131 -2.62 -2.41 10.61
CA ALA A 131 -3.98 -2.94 10.53
C ALA A 131 -4.48 -3.40 11.90
N GLY A 132 -5.53 -2.75 12.42
CA GLY A 132 -6.15 -3.07 13.70
C GLY A 132 -7.43 -3.88 13.53
N ALA A 133 -7.57 -4.98 14.28
CA ALA A 133 -8.79 -5.79 14.31
C ALA A 133 -8.94 -6.56 15.62
N GLY A 134 -10.18 -6.77 16.03
CA GLY A 134 -10.55 -7.59 17.19
C GLY A 134 -11.32 -8.85 16.81
N ILE A 135 -11.64 -9.69 17.80
CA ILE A 135 -12.39 -10.95 17.63
C ILE A 135 -11.63 -11.87 16.65
N SER A 136 -12.29 -12.31 15.57
CA SER A 136 -11.66 -13.03 14.46
C SER A 136 -10.91 -12.01 13.56
N ALA A 137 -9.77 -11.54 14.01
CA ALA A 137 -9.03 -10.40 13.51
C ALA A 137 -8.43 -10.63 12.11
N ALA A 138 -9.29 -10.82 11.10
CA ALA A 138 -8.89 -11.18 9.74
C ALA A 138 -8.24 -10.04 8.95
N LEU A 139 -8.47 -8.78 9.34
CA LEU A 139 -8.05 -7.63 8.54
C LEU A 139 -6.54 -7.57 8.27
N PRO A 140 -5.63 -7.76 9.25
CA PRO A 140 -4.20 -7.73 8.98
C PRO A 140 -3.75 -8.79 7.97
N GLY A 141 -4.25 -10.02 8.11
CA GLY A 141 -3.96 -11.12 7.16
C GLY A 141 -4.54 -10.86 5.78
N ALA A 142 -5.77 -10.32 5.69
CA ALA A 142 -6.38 -9.93 4.42
C ALA A 142 -5.59 -8.82 3.71
N VAL A 143 -5.12 -7.82 4.44
CA VAL A 143 -4.24 -6.78 3.89
C VAL A 143 -2.94 -7.41 3.39
N ALA A 144 -2.26 -8.21 4.20
CA ALA A 144 -0.97 -8.81 3.87
C ALA A 144 -1.04 -9.75 2.66
N SER A 145 -2.19 -10.38 2.40
CA SER A 145 -2.38 -11.26 1.23
C SER A 145 -2.49 -10.49 -0.10
N HIS A 146 -2.62 -9.17 -0.09
CA HIS A 146 -2.83 -8.34 -1.27
C HIS A 146 -1.78 -7.24 -1.47
N THR A 147 -0.69 -7.24 -0.69
CA THR A 147 0.40 -6.28 -0.83
C THR A 147 1.74 -6.90 -0.47
N ASP A 148 2.81 -6.38 -1.07
CA ASP A 148 4.20 -6.73 -0.69
C ASP A 148 4.77 -5.78 0.37
N LEU A 149 3.97 -4.79 0.83
CA LEU A 149 4.39 -3.88 1.89
C LEU A 149 4.39 -4.59 3.25
N PRO A 150 5.30 -4.21 4.16
CA PRO A 150 5.24 -4.66 5.55
C PRO A 150 3.88 -4.35 6.19
N VAL A 151 3.26 -5.36 6.81
CA VAL A 151 2.00 -5.22 7.53
C VAL A 151 2.23 -5.47 9.02
N ILE A 152 1.77 -4.51 9.84
CA ILE A 152 1.83 -4.58 11.29
C ILE A 152 0.41 -4.73 11.82
N GLY A 153 0.12 -5.88 12.43
CA GLY A 153 -1.17 -6.18 13.02
C GLY A 153 -1.26 -5.68 14.47
N VAL A 154 -2.34 -4.98 14.76
CA VAL A 154 -2.70 -4.57 16.13
C VAL A 154 -3.90 -5.40 16.57
N PRO A 155 -3.72 -6.39 17.46
CA PRO A 155 -4.85 -7.08 18.04
C PRO A 155 -5.62 -6.13 18.95
N LEU A 156 -6.94 -6.10 18.79
CA LEU A 156 -7.81 -5.19 19.54
C LEU A 156 -8.73 -5.98 20.47
N SER A 157 -8.80 -5.57 21.73
CA SER A 157 -9.75 -6.11 22.69
C SER A 157 -11.12 -5.42 22.58
N GLY A 158 -12.14 -6.10 23.00
CA GLY A 158 -13.49 -5.54 23.03
C GLY A 158 -14.43 -6.40 23.85
N ARG A 159 -15.65 -5.93 24.03
CA ARG A 159 -16.67 -6.62 24.85
C ARG A 159 -16.96 -8.05 24.37
N LEU A 160 -16.74 -8.36 23.10
CA LEU A 160 -17.00 -9.67 22.52
C LEU A 160 -15.73 -10.52 22.36
N SER A 161 -14.56 -10.01 22.79
CA SER A 161 -13.31 -10.76 22.70
C SER A 161 -13.34 -12.01 23.57
N ALA A 162 -12.84 -13.11 23.02
CA ALA A 162 -12.64 -14.35 23.77
C ALA A 162 -11.29 -14.30 24.52
N ALA A 163 -11.28 -14.88 25.73
CA ALA A 163 -10.07 -14.99 26.55
C ALA A 163 -9.25 -13.69 26.65
N GLY A 164 -9.95 -12.56 26.86
CA GLY A 164 -9.30 -11.26 27.04
C GLY A 164 -8.59 -10.71 25.78
N GLY A 165 -8.96 -11.13 24.59
CA GLY A 165 -8.36 -10.70 23.31
C GLY A 165 -7.34 -11.67 22.73
N LEU A 166 -7.16 -12.85 23.34
CA LEU A 166 -6.31 -13.91 22.81
C LEU A 166 -6.76 -14.38 21.43
N ASP A 167 -8.06 -14.38 21.16
CA ASP A 167 -8.66 -14.65 19.85
C ASP A 167 -8.09 -13.74 18.76
N ALA A 168 -8.02 -12.43 19.02
CA ALA A 168 -7.44 -11.47 18.08
C ALA A 168 -5.93 -11.66 17.89
N ILE A 169 -5.19 -11.90 18.98
CA ILE A 169 -3.75 -12.18 18.91
C ILE A 169 -3.50 -13.42 18.03
N LEU A 170 -4.15 -14.54 18.33
CA LEU A 170 -3.96 -15.78 17.58
C LEU A 170 -4.36 -15.65 16.11
N SER A 171 -5.43 -14.89 15.81
CA SER A 171 -5.86 -14.64 14.43
C SER A 171 -4.81 -13.87 13.63
N ILE A 172 -4.02 -13.00 14.27
CA ILE A 172 -3.03 -12.16 13.61
C ILE A 172 -1.67 -12.87 13.49
N VAL A 173 -1.22 -13.58 14.53
CA VAL A 173 0.13 -14.19 14.52
C VAL A 173 0.21 -15.48 13.71
N GLN A 174 -0.91 -16.22 13.55
CA GLN A 174 -0.95 -17.51 12.87
C GLN A 174 -1.06 -17.37 11.35
N MET A 175 -0.04 -16.75 10.72
CA MET A 175 0.00 -16.55 9.28
C MET A 175 0.78 -17.67 8.57
N PRO A 176 0.35 -18.08 7.37
CA PRO A 176 1.05 -19.07 6.57
C PRO A 176 2.37 -18.52 6.00
N PRO A 177 3.34 -19.40 5.66
CA PRO A 177 4.54 -19.01 4.96
C PRO A 177 4.23 -18.21 3.68
N GLY A 178 4.96 -17.12 3.47
CA GLY A 178 4.78 -16.23 2.30
C GLY A 178 3.83 -15.06 2.54
N VAL A 179 3.07 -15.03 3.64
CA VAL A 179 2.17 -13.92 3.99
C VAL A 179 2.47 -13.47 5.44
N PRO A 180 3.58 -12.80 5.70
CA PRO A 180 3.96 -12.40 7.05
C PRO A 180 3.14 -11.21 7.56
N VAL A 181 2.80 -11.23 8.86
CA VAL A 181 2.27 -10.09 9.60
C VAL A 181 3.05 -9.94 10.90
N ALA A 182 3.64 -8.76 11.13
CA ALA A 182 4.24 -8.44 12.42
C ALA A 182 3.14 -8.10 13.41
N CYS A 183 3.08 -8.80 14.55
CA CYS A 183 2.05 -8.57 15.57
C CYS A 183 2.64 -7.81 16.76
N VAL A 184 1.99 -6.71 17.17
CA VAL A 184 2.32 -5.99 18.42
C VAL A 184 1.43 -6.48 19.57
N GLY A 185 1.64 -5.93 20.75
CA GLY A 185 0.82 -6.26 21.93
C GLY A 185 -0.66 -5.86 21.77
N LEU A 186 -1.54 -6.47 22.56
CA LEU A 186 -2.96 -6.17 22.57
C LEU A 186 -3.20 -4.69 22.86
N ASP A 187 -4.06 -4.05 22.07
CA ASP A 187 -4.41 -2.62 22.13
C ASP A 187 -3.21 -1.64 22.02
N ASN A 188 -2.07 -2.12 21.57
CA ASN A 188 -0.85 -1.33 21.52
C ASN A 188 -0.57 -0.75 20.13
N ALA A 189 -1.48 0.09 19.64
CA ALA A 189 -1.35 0.76 18.35
C ALA A 189 -0.13 1.72 18.32
N ARG A 190 0.26 2.27 19.48
CA ARG A 190 1.45 3.11 19.59
C ARG A 190 2.72 2.36 19.21
N ASN A 191 2.91 1.13 19.70
CA ASN A 191 4.07 0.31 19.32
C ASN A 191 4.07 -0.06 17.82
N ALA A 192 2.90 -0.20 17.21
CA ALA A 192 2.83 -0.41 15.76
C ALA A 192 3.37 0.78 14.97
N ALA A 193 3.07 2.00 15.41
CA ALA A 193 3.61 3.23 14.81
C ALA A 193 5.13 3.35 15.00
N ILE A 194 5.63 3.02 16.20
CA ILE A 194 7.07 3.01 16.49
C ILE A 194 7.79 2.01 15.57
N LEU A 195 7.24 0.79 15.44
CA LEU A 195 7.79 -0.24 14.54
C LEU A 195 7.75 0.20 13.08
N ALA A 196 6.64 0.84 12.64
CA ALA A 196 6.53 1.39 11.30
C ALA A 196 7.61 2.45 11.04
N ALA A 197 7.84 3.36 12.00
CA ALA A 197 8.91 4.36 11.91
C ALA A 197 10.31 3.72 11.80
N GLN A 198 10.58 2.66 12.56
CA GLN A 198 11.84 1.91 12.47
C GLN A 198 12.03 1.27 11.10
N ILE A 199 10.98 0.67 10.53
CA ILE A 199 11.02 0.08 9.18
C ILE A 199 11.30 1.15 8.10
N LEU A 200 10.76 2.35 8.27
CA LEU A 200 10.95 3.45 7.31
C LEU A 200 12.37 4.03 7.34
N THR A 201 13.12 3.80 8.40
CA THR A 201 14.48 4.33 8.61
C THR A 201 15.57 3.26 8.48
N ALA A 202 15.21 2.00 8.29
CA ALA A 202 16.15 0.90 8.06
C ALA A 202 16.56 0.83 6.61
#